data_9a68e72f13818f997781a93f76907292
#
_entry.id   9a68e72f13818f997781a93f76907292
#
_cell.length_a   1.000
_cell.length_b   1.000
_cell.length_c   1.000
_cell.angle_alpha   90.00
_cell.angle_beta   90.00
_cell.angle_gamma   90.00
#
_symmetry.space_group_name_H-M   'P 1'
#
loop_
_entity.id
_entity.type
_entity.pdbx_description
1 polymer ?
#
loop_
_entity_poly.entity_id
_entity_poly.type
_entity_poly.pdbx_seq_one_letter_code
_entity_poly.pdbx_strand_id
1 'polypeptide(L)'
;MTQSLEDMSQVSSIPTDLPTEALAEPGPDWPVAKKIWGFAWQLHWIGFGILFGFLAVHCLVAIVMVNIRKGFCRKPLFLTINSLLFVFGTTRAVYMLLDPYESRENGVKDPEWLTLLLFGIAFPCLTSAFCLIHLAFLEVTKIKIGPSRLQNVKFLSAIIIVHFVIVFTAESTASIRPELDALLIVCQSFFILWGLLLSGSFIYSGCKVIKQVDKVHEQLKAIEKNERLRSKPKKKSSTTKVAKVTLASSFLGFAVCGLQFYSMIGVYGMYSKEVHPSPWPWLAFQSSFRLVELAMACTIVYSVMQPGERGKNSKRILSSSKEDGKPVPSCGFSTSHF
;
A
#
# COMPACT_ATOMS: atom_id res chain seq x y z
N MET A 1 -6.36 16.75 71.10
CA MET A 1 -7.30 16.88 69.97
C MET A 1 -6.68 17.73 68.86
N THR A 2 -5.37 17.57 68.61
CA THR A 2 -4.56 18.35 67.63
C THR A 2 -3.62 17.49 66.80
N GLN A 3 -3.73 16.15 66.86
CA GLN A 3 -2.91 15.20 66.10
C GLN A 3 -3.61 14.56 64.88
N SER A 4 -4.87 14.98 64.61
CA SER A 4 -5.70 14.37 63.55
C SER A 4 -5.83 15.22 62.27
N LEU A 5 -5.08 16.32 62.13
CA LEU A 5 -5.15 17.22 60.98
C LEU A 5 -3.86 17.27 60.15
N GLU A 6 -2.76 16.65 60.62
CA GLU A 6 -1.51 16.58 59.84
C GLU A 6 -1.40 15.34 58.93
N ASP A 7 -2.24 14.32 59.15
CA ASP A 7 -2.22 13.08 58.35
C ASP A 7 -3.05 13.16 57.04
N MET A 8 -3.75 14.28 56.80
CA MET A 8 -4.52 14.47 55.56
C MET A 8 -3.82 15.30 54.48
N SER A 9 -2.58 15.73 54.70
CA SER A 9 -1.81 16.51 53.70
C SER A 9 -0.79 15.71 52.91
N GLN A 10 -0.69 14.40 53.12
CA GLN A 10 0.06 13.48 52.23
C GLN A 10 -0.85 12.73 51.25
N VAL A 11 -1.77 13.45 50.59
CA VAL A 11 -2.30 12.96 49.35
C VAL A 11 -1.20 13.10 48.30
N SER A 12 -0.57 11.97 48.08
CA SER A 12 0.47 11.73 47.13
C SER A 12 0.33 12.58 45.87
N SER A 13 1.28 13.46 45.62
CA SER A 13 1.64 13.88 44.27
C SER A 13 1.91 12.63 43.48
N ILE A 14 0.94 12.17 42.67
CA ILE A 14 1.15 11.23 41.59
C ILE A 14 2.27 11.86 40.74
N PRO A 15 3.38 11.16 40.48
CA PRO A 15 4.39 11.67 39.60
C PRO A 15 3.76 11.85 38.21
N THR A 16 3.55 13.09 37.82
CA THR A 16 2.96 13.48 36.53
C THR A 16 4.01 13.41 35.41
N ASP A 17 5.18 12.89 35.70
CA ASP A 17 6.30 12.76 34.77
C ASP A 17 6.45 11.29 34.33
N LEU A 18 5.43 10.73 33.66
CA LEU A 18 5.74 9.66 32.69
C LEU A 18 6.38 10.34 31.48
N PRO A 19 7.62 9.94 31.10
CA PRO A 19 8.18 10.38 29.83
C PRO A 19 7.23 9.95 28.73
N THR A 20 6.69 10.92 27.99
CA THR A 20 5.84 10.69 26.81
C THR A 20 6.78 10.14 25.73
N GLU A 21 6.97 8.82 25.71
CA GLU A 21 7.69 8.16 24.62
C GLU A 21 6.82 8.29 23.36
N ALA A 22 7.42 8.72 22.26
CA ALA A 22 6.76 8.79 20.96
C ALA A 22 6.55 7.37 20.42
N LEU A 23 5.36 6.82 20.63
CA LEU A 23 4.98 5.51 20.12
C LEU A 23 4.53 5.62 18.66
N ALA A 24 5.01 4.72 17.80
CA ALA A 24 4.54 4.60 16.42
C ALA A 24 3.01 4.37 16.36
N GLU A 25 2.51 3.59 17.30
CA GLU A 25 1.07 3.33 17.52
C GLU A 25 0.79 3.11 19.02
N PRO A 26 -0.27 3.71 19.62
CA PRO A 26 -0.65 3.44 20.99
C PRO A 26 -0.95 1.95 21.18
N GLY A 27 -0.26 1.34 22.14
CA GLY A 27 -0.41 -0.07 22.48
C GLY A 27 -1.32 -0.29 23.68
N PRO A 28 -1.88 -1.50 23.84
CA PRO A 28 -2.57 -1.90 25.06
C PRO A 28 -1.57 -2.12 26.21
N ASP A 29 -2.08 -2.38 27.40
CA ASP A 29 -1.25 -2.89 28.50
C ASP A 29 -0.66 -4.26 28.10
N TRP A 30 0.62 -4.28 27.67
CA TRP A 30 1.26 -5.45 27.07
C TRP A 30 1.28 -6.68 27.98
N PRO A 31 1.64 -6.61 29.27
CA PRO A 31 1.59 -7.74 30.19
C PRO A 31 0.23 -8.41 30.28
N VAL A 32 -0.82 -7.60 30.31
CA VAL A 32 -2.20 -8.08 30.39
C VAL A 32 -2.67 -8.59 29.04
N ALA A 33 -2.44 -7.84 27.98
CA ALA A 33 -2.90 -8.16 26.64
C ALA A 33 -2.30 -9.47 26.11
N LYS A 34 -1.00 -9.69 26.28
CA LYS A 34 -0.33 -10.94 25.86
C LYS A 34 -0.87 -12.18 26.55
N LYS A 35 -1.23 -12.07 27.84
CA LYS A 35 -1.88 -13.16 28.58
C LYS A 35 -3.27 -13.48 28.03
N ILE A 36 -4.04 -12.44 27.67
CA ILE A 36 -5.39 -12.60 27.12
C ILE A 36 -5.36 -13.21 25.72
N TRP A 37 -4.42 -12.80 24.86
CA TRP A 37 -4.33 -13.24 23.47
C TRP A 37 -3.66 -14.61 23.33
N GLY A 38 -2.70 -14.94 24.17
CA GLY A 38 -1.96 -16.19 24.10
C GLY A 38 -1.38 -16.46 22.70
N PHE A 39 -1.78 -17.59 22.10
CA PHE A 39 -1.31 -17.97 20.76
C PHE A 39 -1.74 -17.02 19.64
N ALA A 40 -2.86 -16.30 19.79
CA ALA A 40 -3.33 -15.37 18.76
C ALA A 40 -2.32 -14.22 18.52
N TRP A 41 -1.63 -13.78 19.57
CA TRP A 41 -0.55 -12.80 19.45
C TRP A 41 0.62 -13.32 18.62
N GLN A 42 1.08 -14.55 18.89
CA GLN A 42 2.18 -15.16 18.14
C GLN A 42 1.80 -15.35 16.67
N LEU A 43 0.58 -15.81 16.40
CA LEU A 43 0.07 -15.95 15.04
C LEU A 43 0.02 -14.59 14.32
N HIS A 44 -0.33 -13.51 15.02
CA HIS A 44 -0.38 -12.18 14.44
C HIS A 44 1.01 -11.71 13.98
N TRP A 45 1.98 -11.57 14.89
CA TRP A 45 3.25 -10.95 14.52
C TRP A 45 4.15 -11.87 13.68
N ILE A 46 4.23 -13.17 14.00
CA ILE A 46 5.01 -14.14 13.21
C ILE A 46 4.34 -14.34 11.85
N GLY A 47 3.02 -14.56 11.84
CA GLY A 47 2.27 -14.80 10.62
C GLY A 47 2.40 -13.66 9.61
N PHE A 48 2.12 -12.43 10.03
CA PHE A 48 2.29 -11.27 9.15
C PHE A 48 3.76 -11.00 8.81
N GLY A 49 4.69 -11.17 9.74
CA GLY A 49 6.12 -11.03 9.47
C GLY A 49 6.59 -11.96 8.34
N ILE A 50 6.19 -13.23 8.40
CA ILE A 50 6.48 -14.23 7.35
C ILE A 50 5.80 -13.85 6.02
N LEU A 51 4.53 -13.46 6.04
CA LEU A 51 3.79 -13.11 4.81
C LEU A 51 4.39 -11.88 4.11
N PHE A 52 4.77 -10.85 4.85
CA PHE A 52 5.47 -9.69 4.29
C PHE A 52 6.89 -10.06 3.81
N GLY A 53 7.58 -10.97 4.51
CA GLY A 53 8.85 -11.53 4.06
C GLY A 53 8.73 -12.26 2.72
N PHE A 54 7.70 -13.09 2.54
CA PHE A 54 7.42 -13.73 1.26
C PHE A 54 7.13 -12.72 0.14
N LEU A 55 6.38 -11.66 0.44
CA LEU A 55 6.15 -10.57 -0.51
C LEU A 55 7.47 -9.92 -0.94
N ALA A 56 8.35 -9.61 0.01
CA ALA A 56 9.67 -9.02 -0.27
C ALA A 56 10.52 -9.94 -1.15
N VAL A 57 10.64 -11.21 -0.81
CA VAL A 57 11.39 -12.20 -1.59
C VAL A 57 10.81 -12.33 -3.00
N HIS A 58 9.48 -12.37 -3.13
CA HIS A 58 8.81 -12.42 -4.44
C HIS A 58 9.17 -11.20 -5.31
N CYS A 59 9.11 -9.99 -4.74
CA CYS A 59 9.47 -8.75 -5.45
C CYS A 59 10.95 -8.73 -5.85
N LEU A 60 11.85 -9.20 -4.97
CA LEU A 60 13.28 -9.32 -5.27
C LEU A 60 13.53 -10.28 -6.44
N VAL A 61 12.93 -11.45 -6.42
CA VAL A 61 13.02 -12.43 -7.52
C VAL A 61 12.49 -11.82 -8.82
N ALA A 62 11.37 -11.09 -8.77
CA ALA A 62 10.81 -10.41 -9.94
C ALA A 62 11.76 -9.36 -10.51
N ILE A 63 12.43 -8.57 -9.65
CA ILE A 63 13.46 -7.57 -10.05
C ILE A 63 14.64 -8.27 -10.74
N VAL A 64 15.19 -9.33 -10.14
CA VAL A 64 16.32 -10.07 -10.68
C VAL A 64 15.95 -10.68 -12.04
N MET A 65 14.82 -11.35 -12.14
CA MET A 65 14.35 -12.01 -13.37
C MET A 65 14.14 -11.03 -14.53
N VAL A 66 13.65 -9.81 -14.26
CA VAL A 66 13.46 -8.78 -15.29
C VAL A 66 14.79 -8.16 -15.70
N ASN A 67 15.77 -8.08 -14.80
CA ASN A 67 17.10 -7.59 -15.15
C ASN A 67 17.85 -8.54 -16.08
N ILE A 68 17.69 -9.84 -15.89
CA ILE A 68 18.31 -10.88 -16.74
C ILE A 68 17.63 -10.95 -18.11
N ARG A 69 16.32 -10.70 -18.21
CA ARG A 69 15.58 -10.78 -19.48
C ARG A 69 15.81 -9.54 -20.33
N LYS A 70 16.37 -9.73 -21.53
CA LYS A 70 16.51 -8.69 -22.55
C LYS A 70 15.15 -8.46 -23.25
N GLY A 71 14.79 -7.19 -23.53
CA GLY A 71 13.62 -6.86 -24.36
C GLY A 71 12.29 -6.66 -23.62
N PHE A 72 12.31 -6.38 -22.34
CA PHE A 72 11.08 -6.07 -21.59
C PHE A 72 10.68 -4.59 -21.76
N CYS A 73 9.59 -4.33 -22.51
CA CYS A 73 9.17 -2.98 -22.96
C CYS A 73 8.83 -1.97 -21.84
N ARG A 74 8.50 -2.42 -20.62
CA ARG A 74 8.12 -1.55 -19.48
C ARG A 74 9.03 -1.77 -18.28
N LYS A 75 10.29 -2.06 -18.56
CA LYS A 75 11.29 -2.40 -17.55
C LYS A 75 11.36 -1.37 -16.40
N PRO A 76 11.47 -0.04 -16.62
CA PRO A 76 11.62 0.92 -15.54
C PRO A 76 10.40 0.94 -14.59
N LEU A 77 9.20 1.02 -15.12
CA LEU A 77 7.97 1.04 -14.31
C LEU A 77 7.82 -0.25 -13.49
N PHE A 78 8.07 -1.41 -14.10
CA PHE A 78 8.04 -2.71 -13.42
C PHE A 78 9.06 -2.78 -12.29
N LEU A 79 10.29 -2.34 -12.55
CA LEU A 79 11.36 -2.31 -11.54
C LEU A 79 11.00 -1.36 -10.39
N THR A 80 10.54 -0.15 -10.69
CA THR A 80 10.18 0.83 -9.66
C THR A 80 9.07 0.31 -8.74
N ILE A 81 8.00 -0.26 -9.30
CA ILE A 81 6.90 -0.79 -8.49
C ILE A 81 7.38 -1.96 -7.62
N ASN A 82 8.13 -2.91 -8.19
CA ASN A 82 8.63 -4.05 -7.40
C ASN A 82 9.68 -3.62 -6.37
N SER A 83 10.49 -2.59 -6.63
CA SER A 83 11.43 -2.03 -5.66
C SER A 83 10.69 -1.37 -4.48
N LEU A 84 9.64 -0.60 -4.75
CA LEU A 84 8.81 -0.01 -3.69
C LEU A 84 8.12 -1.09 -2.84
N LEU A 85 7.58 -2.14 -3.48
CA LEU A 85 6.95 -3.25 -2.76
C LEU A 85 7.96 -4.15 -2.04
N PHE A 86 9.19 -4.25 -2.54
CA PHE A 86 10.29 -4.91 -1.84
C PHE A 86 10.65 -4.16 -0.56
N VAL A 87 10.81 -2.84 -0.64
CA VAL A 87 11.07 -2.00 0.55
C VAL A 87 9.90 -2.10 1.53
N PHE A 88 8.65 -1.97 1.05
CA PHE A 88 7.44 -2.12 1.85
C PHE A 88 7.40 -3.46 2.59
N GLY A 89 7.56 -4.57 1.86
CA GLY A 89 7.54 -5.92 2.44
C GLY A 89 8.66 -6.15 3.44
N THR A 90 9.87 -5.66 3.14
CA THR A 90 11.03 -5.78 4.03
C THR A 90 10.84 -4.98 5.31
N THR A 91 10.43 -3.71 5.21
CA THR A 91 10.22 -2.87 6.41
C THR A 91 9.11 -3.41 7.30
N ARG A 92 7.99 -3.89 6.72
CA ARG A 92 6.92 -4.54 7.49
C ARG A 92 7.35 -5.86 8.12
N ALA A 93 8.10 -6.70 7.40
CA ALA A 93 8.62 -7.96 7.94
C ALA A 93 9.58 -7.72 9.09
N VAL A 94 10.53 -6.79 8.93
CA VAL A 94 11.50 -6.42 9.96
C VAL A 94 10.78 -5.84 11.18
N TYR A 95 9.87 -4.88 10.99
CA TYR A 95 9.06 -4.28 12.06
C TYR A 95 8.30 -5.33 12.88
N MET A 96 7.66 -6.29 12.18
CA MET A 96 6.90 -7.35 12.85
C MET A 96 7.77 -8.37 13.58
N LEU A 97 8.97 -8.69 13.07
CA LEU A 97 9.80 -9.75 13.60
C LEU A 97 10.82 -9.27 14.64
N LEU A 98 11.26 -8.01 14.59
CA LEU A 98 12.17 -7.43 15.59
C LEU A 98 11.45 -7.14 16.89
N ASP A 99 10.63 -6.10 16.91
CA ASP A 99 9.86 -5.73 18.09
C ASP A 99 8.46 -5.23 17.65
N PRO A 100 7.48 -6.16 17.48
CA PRO A 100 6.17 -5.80 17.00
C PRO A 100 5.49 -4.82 17.96
N TYR A 101 5.27 -3.60 17.49
CA TYR A 101 4.57 -2.54 18.22
C TYR A 101 5.22 -2.16 19.57
N GLU A 102 6.54 -2.29 19.65
CA GLU A 102 7.31 -1.99 20.90
C GLU A 102 6.81 -2.80 22.11
N SER A 103 6.40 -4.03 21.84
CA SER A 103 5.77 -4.89 22.84
C SER A 103 6.75 -5.65 23.75
N ARG A 104 8.05 -5.59 23.48
CA ARG A 104 9.06 -6.34 24.27
C ARG A 104 9.41 -5.60 25.56
N GLU A 105 9.18 -6.26 26.68
CA GLU A 105 9.44 -5.71 28.03
C GLU A 105 10.90 -5.91 28.48
N ASN A 106 11.58 -6.98 28.02
CA ASN A 106 12.86 -7.46 28.58
C ASN A 106 13.96 -7.56 27.51
N GLY A 107 14.10 -6.61 26.62
CA GLY A 107 15.14 -6.62 25.59
C GLY A 107 16.01 -5.37 25.62
N VAL A 108 17.11 -5.38 24.86
CA VAL A 108 17.74 -4.15 24.42
C VAL A 108 16.67 -3.45 23.58
N LYS A 109 16.13 -2.32 24.08
CA LYS A 109 15.16 -1.52 23.33
C LYS A 109 15.80 -1.13 22.01
N ASP A 110 15.18 -1.50 20.92
CA ASP A 110 15.58 -0.99 19.61
C ASP A 110 15.49 0.54 19.65
N PRO A 111 16.37 1.26 18.94
CA PRO A 111 16.29 2.73 18.93
C PRO A 111 14.92 3.16 18.41
N GLU A 112 14.20 4.00 19.13
CA GLU A 112 12.84 4.50 18.78
C GLU A 112 12.77 5.01 17.34
N TRP A 113 13.80 5.73 16.89
CA TRP A 113 13.88 6.23 15.51
C TRP A 113 13.82 5.10 14.47
N LEU A 114 14.35 3.91 14.78
CA LEU A 114 14.34 2.77 13.86
C LEU A 114 12.92 2.20 13.73
N THR A 115 12.23 2.03 14.85
CA THR A 115 10.86 1.51 14.88
C THR A 115 9.91 2.45 14.15
N LEU A 116 9.97 3.75 14.46
CA LEU A 116 9.21 4.81 13.79
C LEU A 116 9.49 4.82 12.28
N LEU A 117 10.76 4.78 11.88
CA LEU A 117 11.14 4.78 10.47
C LEU A 117 10.65 3.54 9.73
N LEU A 118 10.80 2.33 10.32
CA LEU A 118 10.30 1.09 9.73
C LEU A 118 8.78 1.09 9.58
N PHE A 119 8.10 1.66 10.54
CA PHE A 119 6.65 1.82 10.49
C PHE A 119 6.22 2.82 9.42
N GLY A 120 6.78 4.02 9.43
CA GLY A 120 6.35 5.14 8.59
C GLY A 120 6.68 4.96 7.11
N ILE A 121 7.88 4.46 6.75
CA ILE A 121 8.33 4.35 5.35
C ILE A 121 7.46 3.40 4.52
N ALA A 122 6.77 2.47 5.15
CA ALA A 122 5.89 1.55 4.45
C ALA A 122 4.70 2.26 3.77
N PHE A 123 4.14 3.31 4.37
CA PHE A 123 3.00 4.04 3.81
C PHE A 123 3.31 4.71 2.47
N PRO A 124 4.37 5.54 2.34
CA PRO A 124 4.70 6.14 1.06
C PRO A 124 5.13 5.09 0.02
N CYS A 125 5.74 3.98 0.41
CA CYS A 125 6.07 2.90 -0.53
C CYS A 125 4.82 2.28 -1.14
N LEU A 126 3.82 1.91 -0.32
CA LEU A 126 2.58 1.29 -0.77
C LEU A 126 1.74 2.26 -1.63
N THR A 127 1.57 3.51 -1.18
CA THR A 127 0.83 4.53 -1.94
C THR A 127 1.51 4.89 -3.24
N SER A 128 2.85 4.95 -3.28
CA SER A 128 3.59 5.21 -4.51
C SER A 128 3.46 4.07 -5.51
N ALA A 129 3.54 2.82 -5.06
CA ALA A 129 3.30 1.66 -5.90
C ALA A 129 1.87 1.66 -6.46
N PHE A 130 0.88 2.01 -5.64
CA PHE A 130 -0.52 2.16 -6.03
C PHE A 130 -0.72 3.28 -7.06
N CYS A 131 -0.05 4.41 -6.87
CA CYS A 131 -0.05 5.55 -7.78
C CYS A 131 0.53 5.18 -9.16
N LEU A 132 1.65 4.48 -9.19
CA LEU A 132 2.32 4.05 -10.42
C LEU A 132 1.52 3.01 -11.19
N ILE A 133 0.85 2.07 -10.51
CA ILE A 133 -0.02 1.12 -11.21
C ILE A 133 -1.27 1.80 -11.78
N HIS A 134 -1.79 2.85 -11.12
CA HIS A 134 -2.84 3.69 -11.67
C HIS A 134 -2.42 4.37 -12.96
N LEU A 135 -1.25 5.01 -12.95
CA LEU A 135 -0.69 5.64 -14.14
C LEU A 135 -0.52 4.64 -15.28
N ALA A 136 0.05 3.46 -14.99
CA ALA A 136 0.19 2.39 -15.96
C ALA A 136 -1.16 1.93 -16.55
N PHE A 137 -2.18 1.83 -15.71
CA PHE A 137 -3.53 1.47 -16.14
C PHE A 137 -4.13 2.51 -17.08
N LEU A 138 -4.02 3.81 -16.75
CA LEU A 138 -4.50 4.91 -17.60
C LEU A 138 -3.80 4.92 -18.97
N GLU A 139 -2.49 4.72 -18.96
CA GLU A 139 -1.69 4.66 -20.20
C GLU A 139 -2.11 3.49 -21.10
N VAL A 140 -2.37 2.30 -20.51
CA VAL A 140 -2.81 1.13 -21.26
C VAL A 140 -4.19 1.33 -21.86
N THR A 141 -5.11 1.90 -21.10
CA THR A 141 -6.50 2.07 -21.49
C THR A 141 -6.73 3.27 -22.41
N LYS A 142 -5.72 4.16 -22.53
CA LYS A 142 -5.79 5.43 -23.28
C LYS A 142 -7.00 6.30 -22.88
N ILE A 143 -7.48 6.14 -21.66
CA ILE A 143 -8.62 6.90 -21.15
C ILE A 143 -8.12 8.23 -20.60
N LYS A 144 -8.58 9.32 -21.21
CA LYS A 144 -8.41 10.65 -20.62
C LYS A 144 -9.45 10.82 -19.50
N ILE A 145 -8.96 10.92 -18.27
CA ILE A 145 -9.78 11.10 -17.08
C ILE A 145 -9.57 12.51 -16.55
N GLY A 146 -10.64 13.27 -16.37
CA GLY A 146 -10.67 14.49 -15.57
C GLY A 146 -9.52 15.48 -15.80
N PRO A 147 -9.08 16.15 -14.75
CA PRO A 147 -7.97 17.10 -14.84
C PRO A 147 -6.72 16.41 -15.32
N SER A 148 -6.11 16.94 -16.38
CA SER A 148 -4.88 16.43 -17.02
C SER A 148 -3.69 16.29 -16.05
N ARG A 149 -3.76 16.91 -14.88
CA ARG A 149 -2.72 16.90 -13.85
C ARG A 149 -2.47 15.51 -13.25
N LEU A 150 -3.51 14.72 -12.96
CA LEU A 150 -3.37 13.35 -12.40
C LEU A 150 -2.76 12.34 -13.39
N GLN A 151 -2.69 12.70 -14.67
CA GLN A 151 -2.05 11.91 -15.72
C GLN A 151 -0.62 12.37 -16.00
N ASN A 152 -0.19 13.44 -15.36
CA ASN A 152 1.14 14.00 -15.56
C ASN A 152 2.13 13.31 -14.62
N VAL A 153 3.09 12.57 -15.20
CA VAL A 153 4.15 11.86 -14.45
C VAL A 153 4.91 12.80 -13.52
N LYS A 154 5.21 14.03 -13.96
CA LYS A 154 5.93 15.01 -13.13
C LYS A 154 5.14 15.43 -11.89
N PHE A 155 3.83 15.65 -12.05
CA PHE A 155 2.94 15.98 -10.93
C PHE A 155 2.84 14.82 -9.94
N LEU A 156 2.69 13.60 -10.45
CA LEU A 156 2.62 12.39 -9.63
C LEU A 156 3.95 12.15 -8.87
N SER A 157 5.08 12.30 -9.55
CA SER A 157 6.40 12.17 -8.92
C SER A 157 6.62 13.22 -7.84
N ALA A 158 6.16 14.46 -8.06
CA ALA A 158 6.24 15.52 -7.05
C ALA A 158 5.45 15.14 -5.78
N ILE A 159 4.22 14.62 -5.92
CA ILE A 159 3.41 14.18 -4.77
C ILE A 159 4.08 13.01 -4.05
N ILE A 160 4.64 12.04 -4.77
CA ILE A 160 5.37 10.92 -4.17
C ILE A 160 6.55 11.45 -3.35
N ILE A 161 7.36 12.36 -3.90
CA ILE A 161 8.49 12.96 -3.19
C ILE A 161 8.01 13.73 -1.95
N VAL A 162 6.96 14.54 -2.07
CA VAL A 162 6.38 15.29 -0.95
C VAL A 162 5.91 14.32 0.14
N HIS A 163 5.27 13.21 -0.22
CA HIS A 163 4.83 12.21 0.75
C HIS A 163 6.00 11.59 1.52
N PHE A 164 7.08 11.19 0.83
CA PHE A 164 8.28 10.70 1.50
C PHE A 164 8.90 11.74 2.42
N VAL A 165 9.00 13.00 1.97
CA VAL A 165 9.55 14.10 2.78
C VAL A 165 8.71 14.34 4.03
N ILE A 166 7.37 14.37 3.91
CA ILE A 166 6.47 14.54 5.06
C ILE A 166 6.67 13.42 6.07
N VAL A 167 6.69 12.14 5.61
CA VAL A 167 6.89 10.99 6.49
C VAL A 167 8.24 11.07 7.19
N PHE A 168 9.34 11.22 6.45
CA PHE A 168 10.67 11.33 7.05
C PHE A 168 10.79 12.48 8.07
N THR A 169 10.21 13.62 7.75
CA THR A 169 10.22 14.77 8.67
C THR A 169 9.39 14.49 9.92
N ALA A 170 8.19 13.92 9.76
CA ALA A 170 7.32 13.62 10.88
C ALA A 170 7.93 12.59 11.82
N GLU A 171 8.42 11.46 11.29
CA GLU A 171 9.01 10.39 12.08
C GLU A 171 10.32 10.84 12.76
N SER A 172 11.20 11.55 12.04
CA SER A 172 12.44 12.08 12.62
C SER A 172 12.16 13.13 13.71
N THR A 173 11.15 13.96 13.53
CA THR A 173 10.79 14.99 14.53
C THR A 173 10.16 14.35 15.75
N ALA A 174 9.25 13.39 15.58
CA ALA A 174 8.63 12.67 16.69
C ALA A 174 9.66 11.90 17.53
N SER A 175 10.68 11.30 16.89
CA SER A 175 11.78 10.62 17.59
C SER A 175 12.65 11.54 18.44
N ILE A 176 12.82 12.83 18.04
CA ILE A 176 13.66 13.78 18.76
C ILE A 176 12.85 14.59 19.79
N ARG A 177 11.59 14.87 19.45
CA ARG A 177 10.67 15.70 20.25
C ARG A 177 9.29 15.05 20.29
N PRO A 178 9.02 14.17 21.24
CA PRO A 178 7.73 13.51 21.40
C PRO A 178 6.53 14.47 21.56
N GLU A 179 6.80 15.68 22.04
CA GLU A 179 5.79 16.73 22.22
C GLU A 179 5.13 17.20 20.91
N LEU A 180 5.70 16.84 19.74
CA LEU A 180 5.23 17.27 18.43
C LEU A 180 4.42 16.19 17.68
N ASP A 181 3.67 15.37 18.39
CA ASP A 181 2.80 14.31 17.84
C ASP A 181 1.78 14.83 16.80
N ALA A 182 1.45 16.12 16.85
CA ALA A 182 0.62 16.77 15.85
C ALA A 182 1.15 16.57 14.41
N LEU A 183 2.46 16.41 14.23
CA LEU A 183 3.08 16.17 12.93
C LEU A 183 2.73 14.80 12.36
N LEU A 184 2.61 13.78 13.22
CA LEU A 184 2.16 12.44 12.83
C LEU A 184 0.70 12.46 12.36
N ILE A 185 -0.15 13.27 13.01
CA ILE A 185 -1.54 13.48 12.60
C ILE A 185 -1.61 14.11 11.20
N VAL A 186 -0.76 15.10 10.91
CA VAL A 186 -0.66 15.72 9.58
C VAL A 186 -0.24 14.68 8.53
N CYS A 187 0.75 13.84 8.85
CA CYS A 187 1.24 12.78 7.97
C CYS A 187 0.11 11.76 7.67
N GLN A 188 -0.59 11.29 8.68
CA GLN A 188 -1.71 10.35 8.54
C GLN A 188 -2.88 10.96 7.76
N SER A 189 -3.21 12.23 8.02
CA SER A 189 -4.26 12.95 7.28
C SER A 189 -3.90 13.09 5.79
N PHE A 190 -2.65 13.39 5.47
CA PHE A 190 -2.16 13.44 4.10
C PHE A 190 -2.30 12.06 3.41
N PHE A 191 -1.90 10.99 4.10
CA PHE A 191 -2.05 9.62 3.60
C PHE A 191 -3.52 9.29 3.29
N ILE A 192 -4.45 9.59 4.20
CA ILE A 192 -5.88 9.33 4.02
C ILE A 192 -6.42 10.12 2.82
N LEU A 193 -6.19 11.43 2.78
CA LEU A 193 -6.69 12.30 1.70
C LEU A 193 -6.17 11.85 0.34
N TRP A 194 -4.86 11.59 0.24
CA TRP A 194 -4.24 11.15 -1.00
C TRP A 194 -4.72 9.76 -1.41
N GLY A 195 -4.82 8.83 -0.46
CA GLY A 195 -5.34 7.48 -0.69
C GLY A 195 -6.80 7.48 -1.17
N LEU A 196 -7.66 8.32 -0.60
CA LEU A 196 -9.06 8.48 -1.03
C LEU A 196 -9.15 9.04 -2.46
N LEU A 197 -8.35 10.05 -2.80
CA LEU A 197 -8.30 10.63 -4.15
C LEU A 197 -7.85 9.59 -5.18
N LEU A 198 -6.81 8.83 -4.89
CA LEU A 198 -6.33 7.75 -5.75
C LEU A 198 -7.38 6.67 -5.92
N SER A 199 -7.95 6.17 -4.82
CA SER A 199 -8.95 5.10 -4.84
C SER A 199 -10.20 5.53 -5.62
N GLY A 200 -10.68 6.75 -5.42
CA GLY A 200 -11.79 7.32 -6.19
C GLY A 200 -11.49 7.45 -7.68
N SER A 201 -10.28 7.90 -8.02
CA SER A 201 -9.81 7.98 -9.40
C SER A 201 -9.75 6.61 -10.08
N PHE A 202 -9.32 5.58 -9.36
CA PHE A 202 -9.31 4.20 -9.85
C PHE A 202 -10.72 3.64 -10.09
N ILE A 203 -11.67 3.88 -9.17
CA ILE A 203 -13.06 3.45 -9.38
C ILE A 203 -13.62 4.10 -10.64
N TYR A 204 -13.47 5.41 -10.76
CA TYR A 204 -13.97 6.13 -11.92
C TYR A 204 -13.38 5.58 -13.24
N SER A 205 -12.04 5.39 -13.27
CA SER A 205 -11.36 4.87 -14.46
C SER A 205 -11.73 3.42 -14.75
N GLY A 206 -11.77 2.56 -13.73
CA GLY A 206 -12.15 1.16 -13.86
C GLY A 206 -13.57 0.97 -14.38
N CYS A 207 -14.54 1.71 -13.83
CA CYS A 207 -15.93 1.69 -14.29
C CYS A 207 -16.07 2.18 -15.74
N LYS A 208 -15.32 3.23 -16.11
CA LYS A 208 -15.32 3.75 -17.47
C LYS A 208 -14.78 2.73 -18.48
N VAL A 209 -13.69 2.01 -18.11
CA VAL A 209 -13.15 0.93 -18.94
C VAL A 209 -14.14 -0.21 -19.11
N ILE A 210 -14.76 -0.67 -18.03
CA ILE A 210 -15.74 -1.76 -18.09
C ILE A 210 -16.88 -1.39 -19.01
N LYS A 211 -17.49 -0.21 -18.83
CA LYS A 211 -18.59 0.28 -19.70
C LYS A 211 -18.17 0.37 -21.17
N GLN A 212 -16.93 0.76 -21.46
CA GLN A 212 -16.43 0.89 -22.83
C GLN A 212 -16.19 -0.49 -23.45
N VAL A 213 -15.69 -1.45 -22.69
CA VAL A 213 -15.52 -2.84 -23.15
C VAL A 213 -16.85 -3.52 -23.40
N ASP A 214 -17.86 -3.28 -22.52
CA ASP A 214 -19.19 -3.85 -22.68
C ASP A 214 -19.87 -3.29 -23.95
N LYS A 215 -19.79 -1.98 -24.21
CA LYS A 215 -20.30 -1.37 -25.46
C LYS A 215 -19.67 -1.97 -26.72
N VAL A 216 -18.34 -2.14 -26.73
CA VAL A 216 -17.64 -2.77 -27.87
C VAL A 216 -18.09 -4.22 -28.03
N HIS A 217 -18.33 -4.93 -26.92
CA HIS A 217 -18.81 -6.31 -26.99
C HIS A 217 -20.23 -6.45 -27.52
N GLU A 218 -21.12 -5.51 -27.17
CA GLU A 218 -22.49 -5.42 -27.74
C GLU A 218 -22.45 -5.12 -29.23
N GLN A 219 -21.62 -4.15 -29.67
CA GLN A 219 -21.44 -3.84 -31.08
C GLN A 219 -20.93 -5.04 -31.89
N LEU A 220 -19.93 -5.75 -31.35
CA LEU A 220 -19.42 -6.96 -31.99
C LEU A 220 -20.46 -8.06 -32.09
N LYS A 221 -21.31 -8.27 -31.06
CA LYS A 221 -22.44 -9.21 -31.10
C LYS A 221 -23.49 -8.83 -32.14
N ALA A 222 -23.77 -7.52 -32.27
CA ALA A 222 -24.72 -7.03 -33.26
C ALA A 222 -24.22 -7.28 -34.72
N ILE A 223 -22.91 -7.08 -34.96
CA ILE A 223 -22.26 -7.36 -36.25
C ILE A 223 -22.26 -8.87 -36.54
N GLU A 224 -21.89 -9.69 -35.54
CA GLU A 224 -21.83 -11.15 -35.64
C GLU A 224 -23.22 -11.78 -35.92
N LYS A 225 -24.30 -11.14 -35.39
CA LYS A 225 -25.68 -11.54 -35.65
C LYS A 225 -26.10 -11.25 -37.09
N ASN A 226 -25.55 -10.19 -37.71
CA ASN A 226 -25.83 -9.84 -39.12
C ASN A 226 -24.98 -10.66 -40.11
N GLU A 227 -23.77 -11.07 -39.72
CA GLU A 227 -22.92 -11.96 -40.51
C GLU A 227 -23.06 -13.39 -39.97
N ARG A 228 -23.75 -14.29 -40.68
CA ARG A 228 -23.87 -15.72 -40.35
C ARG A 228 -22.54 -16.48 -40.39
N LEU A 229 -21.46 -15.87 -40.00
CA LEU A 229 -20.13 -16.46 -39.90
C LEU A 229 -19.86 -16.97 -38.49
N ARG A 230 -19.78 -18.28 -38.39
CA ARG A 230 -19.47 -19.16 -37.29
C ARG A 230 -18.05 -18.85 -36.74
N SER A 231 -17.89 -17.75 -36.03
CA SER A 231 -16.64 -17.46 -35.33
C SER A 231 -16.72 -17.92 -33.88
N LYS A 232 -15.72 -18.70 -33.45
CA LYS A 232 -15.56 -19.22 -32.09
C LYS A 232 -15.66 -18.08 -31.07
N PRO A 233 -16.28 -18.31 -29.89
CA PRO A 233 -16.44 -17.27 -28.86
C PRO A 233 -15.08 -16.67 -28.51
N LYS A 234 -14.89 -15.41 -28.82
CA LYS A 234 -13.64 -14.68 -28.52
C LYS A 234 -13.41 -14.66 -27.02
N LYS A 235 -12.31 -15.25 -26.58
CA LYS A 235 -11.83 -15.31 -25.21
C LYS A 235 -11.94 -13.92 -24.56
N LYS A 236 -12.67 -13.86 -23.42
CA LYS A 236 -12.93 -12.64 -22.64
C LYS A 236 -11.67 -11.77 -22.54
N SER A 237 -11.75 -10.51 -22.99
CA SER A 237 -10.62 -9.61 -23.17
C SER A 237 -9.74 -9.52 -21.90
N SER A 238 -8.43 -9.57 -22.05
CA SER A 238 -7.45 -9.37 -20.95
C SER A 238 -7.69 -8.03 -20.23
N THR A 239 -8.16 -7.02 -20.96
CA THR A 239 -8.50 -5.68 -20.45
C THR A 239 -9.56 -5.71 -19.35
N THR A 240 -10.60 -6.57 -19.49
CA THR A 240 -11.65 -6.71 -18.46
C THR A 240 -11.09 -7.31 -17.16
N LYS A 241 -10.15 -8.25 -17.25
CA LYS A 241 -9.50 -8.81 -16.05
C LYS A 241 -8.70 -7.74 -15.32
N VAL A 242 -7.89 -6.97 -16.05
CA VAL A 242 -7.10 -5.87 -15.47
C VAL A 242 -8.03 -4.83 -14.82
N ALA A 243 -9.10 -4.43 -15.49
CA ALA A 243 -10.07 -3.48 -14.94
C ALA A 243 -10.71 -3.99 -13.63
N LYS A 244 -11.05 -5.29 -13.54
CA LYS A 244 -11.61 -5.88 -12.31
C LYS A 244 -10.60 -5.90 -11.16
N VAL A 245 -9.35 -6.24 -11.44
CA VAL A 245 -8.29 -6.22 -10.42
C VAL A 245 -8.01 -4.80 -9.94
N THR A 246 -7.97 -3.85 -10.86
CA THR A 246 -7.86 -2.42 -10.55
C THR A 246 -9.00 -1.93 -9.64
N LEU A 247 -10.22 -2.37 -9.93
CA LEU A 247 -11.38 -2.05 -9.09
C LEU A 247 -11.25 -2.68 -7.69
N ALA A 248 -10.82 -3.94 -7.60
CA ALA A 248 -10.55 -4.59 -6.31
C ALA A 248 -9.48 -3.85 -5.51
N SER A 249 -8.37 -3.42 -6.16
CA SER A 249 -7.33 -2.61 -5.50
C SER A 249 -7.89 -1.27 -4.98
N SER A 250 -8.85 -0.66 -5.69
CA SER A 250 -9.50 0.58 -5.23
C SER A 250 -10.31 0.38 -3.96
N PHE A 251 -11.08 -0.70 -3.87
CA PHE A 251 -11.84 -1.04 -2.66
C PHE A 251 -10.91 -1.31 -1.48
N LEU A 252 -9.79 -2.01 -1.70
CA LEU A 252 -8.77 -2.19 -0.67
C LEU A 252 -8.15 -0.86 -0.25
N GLY A 253 -7.91 0.06 -1.18
CA GLY A 253 -7.43 1.41 -0.89
C GLY A 253 -8.41 2.20 0.00
N PHE A 254 -9.72 2.13 -0.27
CA PHE A 254 -10.72 2.70 0.62
C PHE A 254 -10.74 2.03 2.00
N ALA A 255 -10.59 0.71 2.06
CA ALA A 255 -10.52 -0.01 3.33
C ALA A 255 -9.31 0.42 4.17
N VAL A 256 -8.11 0.58 3.55
CA VAL A 256 -6.92 1.12 4.23
C VAL A 256 -7.19 2.52 4.79
N CYS A 257 -7.75 3.42 3.95
CA CYS A 257 -8.06 4.78 4.40
C CYS A 257 -9.10 4.81 5.52
N GLY A 258 -10.12 3.95 5.45
CA GLY A 258 -11.14 3.84 6.48
C GLY A 258 -10.58 3.30 7.80
N LEU A 259 -9.73 2.28 7.75
CA LEU A 259 -9.03 1.75 8.92
C LEU A 259 -8.08 2.80 9.51
N GLN A 260 -7.34 3.53 8.67
CA GLN A 260 -6.46 4.60 9.14
C GLN A 260 -7.25 5.74 9.80
N PHE A 261 -8.40 6.11 9.24
CA PHE A 261 -9.29 7.09 9.85
C PHE A 261 -9.84 6.59 11.19
N TYR A 262 -10.25 5.31 11.26
CA TYR A 262 -10.68 4.69 12.49
C TYR A 262 -9.58 4.67 13.54
N SER A 263 -8.32 4.40 13.16
CA SER A 263 -7.20 4.43 14.10
C SER A 263 -7.05 5.80 14.77
N MET A 264 -7.12 6.88 13.99
CA MET A 264 -6.98 8.25 14.53
C MET A 264 -8.06 8.60 15.55
N ILE A 265 -9.29 8.14 15.35
CA ILE A 265 -10.43 8.49 16.23
C ILE A 265 -10.58 7.49 17.36
N GLY A 266 -10.53 6.18 17.07
CA GLY A 266 -10.91 5.13 17.99
C GLY A 266 -9.75 4.52 18.77
N VAL A 267 -8.61 4.30 18.12
CA VAL A 267 -7.47 3.62 18.75
C VAL A 267 -6.50 4.61 19.37
N TYR A 268 -6.17 5.69 18.65
CA TYR A 268 -5.24 6.72 19.13
C TYR A 268 -5.89 7.75 20.06
N GLY A 269 -7.19 7.61 20.33
CA GLY A 269 -7.83 8.33 21.40
C GLY A 269 -7.76 9.85 21.34
N MET A 270 -7.75 10.45 20.14
CA MET A 270 -7.85 11.93 20.04
C MET A 270 -9.02 12.49 20.85
N TYR A 271 -9.98 11.63 21.19
CA TYR A 271 -11.16 11.95 22.00
C TYR A 271 -11.37 11.04 23.22
N SER A 272 -10.55 9.97 23.39
CA SER A 272 -10.69 9.06 24.55
C SER A 272 -9.71 9.43 25.65
N LYS A 273 -10.19 9.40 26.89
CA LYS A 273 -9.35 9.59 28.08
C LYS A 273 -8.72 8.27 28.54
N GLU A 274 -8.89 7.18 27.79
CA GLU A 274 -8.33 5.89 28.15
C GLU A 274 -6.85 5.88 27.79
N VAL A 275 -6.01 5.55 28.76
CA VAL A 275 -4.55 5.50 28.60
C VAL A 275 -4.13 4.33 27.69
N HIS A 276 -4.88 3.22 27.69
CA HIS A 276 -4.60 2.03 26.90
C HIS A 276 -5.86 1.50 26.22
N PRO A 277 -5.77 1.16 24.91
CA PRO A 277 -6.88 0.54 24.18
C PRO A 277 -7.18 -0.88 24.69
N SER A 278 -8.44 -1.30 24.58
CA SER A 278 -8.85 -2.66 24.90
C SER A 278 -8.13 -3.71 24.05
N PRO A 279 -7.64 -4.82 24.63
CA PRO A 279 -6.76 -5.77 23.92
C PRO A 279 -7.38 -6.37 22.66
N TRP A 280 -8.57 -6.97 22.71
CA TRP A 280 -9.17 -7.65 21.56
C TRP A 280 -9.54 -6.72 20.38
N PRO A 281 -10.21 -5.57 20.59
CA PRO A 281 -10.46 -4.61 19.54
C PRO A 281 -9.18 -4.11 18.87
N TRP A 282 -8.12 -3.88 19.67
CA TRP A 282 -6.82 -3.47 19.15
C TRP A 282 -6.20 -4.53 18.25
N LEU A 283 -6.14 -5.80 18.71
CA LEU A 283 -5.56 -6.89 17.92
C LEU A 283 -6.36 -7.15 16.64
N ALA A 284 -7.70 -7.09 16.71
CA ALA A 284 -8.57 -7.25 15.55
C ALA A 284 -8.36 -6.12 14.54
N PHE A 285 -8.21 -4.87 15.00
CA PHE A 285 -7.90 -3.72 14.17
C PHE A 285 -6.55 -3.90 13.48
N GLN A 286 -5.48 -4.20 14.24
CA GLN A 286 -4.14 -4.37 13.69
C GLN A 286 -4.08 -5.53 12.68
N SER A 287 -4.70 -6.66 12.99
CA SER A 287 -4.75 -7.80 12.08
C SER A 287 -5.49 -7.45 10.79
N SER A 288 -6.60 -6.74 10.87
CA SER A 288 -7.36 -6.29 9.70
C SER A 288 -6.55 -5.31 8.85
N PHE A 289 -5.85 -4.38 9.49
CA PHE A 289 -5.02 -3.40 8.81
C PHE A 289 -3.88 -4.07 8.04
N ARG A 290 -3.12 -4.97 8.69
CA ARG A 290 -2.03 -5.72 8.05
C ARG A 290 -2.53 -6.62 6.91
N LEU A 291 -3.72 -7.24 7.09
CA LEU A 291 -4.34 -8.05 6.04
C LEU A 291 -4.68 -7.22 4.80
N VAL A 292 -5.27 -6.04 4.98
CA VAL A 292 -5.66 -5.17 3.87
C VAL A 292 -4.42 -4.57 3.18
N GLU A 293 -3.38 -4.16 3.93
CA GLU A 293 -2.08 -3.75 3.37
C GLU A 293 -1.48 -4.85 2.48
N LEU A 294 -1.42 -6.08 2.98
CA LEU A 294 -0.88 -7.22 2.26
C LEU A 294 -1.71 -7.55 1.01
N ALA A 295 -3.04 -7.58 1.13
CA ALA A 295 -3.93 -7.82 0.02
C ALA A 295 -3.78 -6.75 -1.07
N MET A 296 -3.63 -5.47 -0.70
CA MET A 296 -3.38 -4.38 -1.63
C MET A 296 -2.05 -4.57 -2.35
N ALA A 297 -0.96 -4.87 -1.63
CA ALA A 297 0.34 -5.14 -2.23
C ALA A 297 0.30 -6.34 -3.20
N CYS A 298 -0.36 -7.43 -2.83
CA CYS A 298 -0.54 -8.60 -3.69
C CYS A 298 -1.34 -8.28 -4.96
N THR A 299 -2.39 -7.46 -4.87
CA THR A 299 -3.14 -7.03 -6.07
C THR A 299 -2.33 -6.15 -7.00
N ILE A 300 -1.45 -5.29 -6.46
CA ILE A 300 -0.51 -4.49 -7.25
C ILE A 300 0.50 -5.40 -7.98
N VAL A 301 1.15 -6.34 -7.26
CA VAL A 301 2.07 -7.32 -7.85
C VAL A 301 1.39 -8.09 -8.97
N TYR A 302 0.21 -8.64 -8.71
CA TYR A 302 -0.58 -9.36 -9.71
C TYR A 302 -0.88 -8.50 -10.95
N SER A 303 -1.26 -7.23 -10.76
CA SER A 303 -1.57 -6.31 -11.86
C SER A 303 -0.36 -6.03 -12.75
N VAL A 304 0.82 -5.86 -12.13
CA VAL A 304 2.08 -5.59 -12.84
C VAL A 304 2.57 -6.80 -13.62
N MET A 305 2.30 -8.01 -13.14
CA MET A 305 2.72 -9.26 -13.78
C MET A 305 1.84 -9.66 -14.97
N GLN A 306 0.64 -9.06 -15.15
CA GLN A 306 -0.23 -9.38 -16.28
C GLN A 306 0.45 -9.01 -17.61
N PRO A 307 0.67 -9.97 -18.54
CA PRO A 307 1.24 -9.67 -19.83
C PRO A 307 0.25 -8.80 -20.63
N GLY A 308 0.63 -7.58 -20.92
CA GLY A 308 -0.14 -6.71 -21.82
C GLY A 308 -0.30 -7.40 -23.19
N GLU A 309 -1.45 -7.21 -23.85
CA GLU A 309 -1.76 -7.83 -25.16
C GLU A 309 -0.69 -7.52 -26.24
N ARG A 310 0.05 -6.41 -26.12
CA ARG A 310 1.19 -6.09 -26.99
C ARG A 310 2.30 -7.15 -26.95
N GLY A 311 2.56 -7.78 -25.80
CA GLY A 311 3.57 -8.84 -25.71
C GLY A 311 3.16 -10.13 -26.44
N LYS A 312 1.86 -10.41 -26.55
CA LYS A 312 1.34 -11.56 -27.32
C LYS A 312 1.36 -11.30 -28.84
N ASN A 313 1.04 -10.07 -29.25
CA ASN A 313 1.12 -9.70 -30.65
C ASN A 313 2.57 -9.59 -31.13
N SER A 314 3.49 -9.09 -30.29
CA SER A 314 4.93 -9.08 -30.61
C SER A 314 5.50 -10.49 -30.79
N LYS A 315 5.08 -11.46 -29.94
CA LYS A 315 5.49 -12.87 -30.12
C LYS A 315 4.87 -13.51 -31.36
N ARG A 316 3.63 -13.16 -31.72
CA ARG A 316 3.00 -13.61 -32.96
C ARG A 316 3.68 -12.99 -34.19
N ILE A 317 4.02 -11.71 -34.16
CA ILE A 317 4.73 -11.03 -35.23
C ILE A 317 6.16 -11.59 -35.35
N LEU A 318 6.83 -11.89 -34.22
CA LEU A 318 8.17 -12.49 -34.22
C LEU A 318 8.17 -13.94 -34.78
N SER A 319 7.13 -14.73 -34.51
CA SER A 319 6.99 -16.07 -35.06
C SER A 319 6.66 -16.03 -36.55
N SER A 320 5.82 -15.09 -37.00
CA SER A 320 5.51 -14.88 -38.42
C SER A 320 6.68 -14.29 -39.19
N SER A 321 7.43 -13.35 -38.59
CA SER A 321 8.61 -12.73 -39.22
C SER A 321 9.84 -13.67 -39.33
N LYS A 322 9.90 -14.72 -38.47
CA LYS A 322 10.91 -15.79 -38.63
C LYS A 322 10.62 -16.69 -39.82
N GLU A 323 9.36 -16.82 -40.23
CA GLU A 323 8.99 -17.55 -41.46
C GLU A 323 9.23 -16.72 -42.74
N ASP A 324 9.12 -15.36 -42.64
CA ASP A 324 9.17 -14.47 -43.79
C ASP A 324 10.51 -13.71 -44.00
N GLY A 325 11.50 -13.89 -43.13
CA GLY A 325 12.85 -13.28 -43.29
C GLY A 325 12.90 -11.74 -43.22
N LYS A 326 11.83 -11.05 -42.74
CA LYS A 326 11.77 -9.58 -42.72
C LYS A 326 12.33 -8.98 -41.42
N PRO A 327 13.00 -7.80 -41.47
CA PRO A 327 13.58 -7.17 -40.27
C PRO A 327 12.52 -6.74 -39.27
N VAL A 328 12.79 -6.99 -37.97
CA VAL A 328 11.92 -6.70 -36.81
C VAL A 328 11.82 -5.19 -36.61
N PRO A 329 10.63 -4.57 -36.56
CA PRO A 329 10.49 -3.17 -36.22
C PRO A 329 10.93 -2.91 -34.76
N SER A 330 11.91 -2.01 -34.59
CA SER A 330 12.35 -1.55 -33.27
C SER A 330 11.21 -0.91 -32.48
N CYS A 331 11.08 -1.26 -31.21
CA CYS A 331 10.16 -0.61 -30.27
C CYS A 331 10.61 0.86 -30.08
N GLY A 332 10.11 1.75 -30.93
CA GLY A 332 10.33 3.19 -30.82
C GLY A 332 9.61 3.72 -29.57
N PHE A 333 10.35 3.86 -28.51
CA PHE A 333 9.95 4.66 -27.34
C PHE A 333 10.34 6.10 -27.66
N SER A 334 9.36 6.97 -27.88
CA SER A 334 9.62 8.41 -27.94
C SER A 334 10.11 8.85 -26.55
N THR A 335 11.42 8.99 -26.44
CA THR A 335 12.11 9.59 -25.27
C THR A 335 11.99 11.12 -25.30
N SER A 336 10.82 11.65 -25.58
CA SER A 336 10.56 13.07 -25.39
C SER A 336 9.94 13.29 -24.03
N HIS A 337 10.74 13.91 -23.15
CA HIS A 337 10.40 14.48 -21.86
C HIS A 337 10.36 13.54 -20.65
N PHE A 338 11.56 13.23 -20.13
CA PHE A 338 11.80 13.16 -18.68
C PHE A 338 12.37 14.48 -18.18
#